data_e5fe777d733da1acef9f1248073dcadb
#
_entry.id   e5fe777d733da1acef9f1248073dcadb
#
_cell.length_a   1.000
_cell.length_b   1.000
_cell.length_c   1.000
_cell.angle_alpha   90.00
_cell.angle_beta   90.00
_cell.angle_gamma   90.00
#
_symmetry.space_group_name_H-M   'P 1'
#
loop_
_entity.id
_entity.type
_entity.pdbx_description
1 polymer ?
#
loop_
_entity_poly.entity_id
_entity_poly.type
_entity_poly.pdbx_seq_one_letter_code
_entity_poly.pdbx_strand_id
1 'polypeptide(L)'
;MKKWIISLFVILILCGLRFADPWFLDMVRLKALDQHQRNQVSMNLSNLATVEINNQTIRKLGQWPWDRNRVANQIIKLYQAGASIVVVPILFADPDRFGKDDALARVLKKTPTVIGQIPSNDKSNTGVVRGVATVGEDWQPWVYRYPGVVGPIPKIAESANAVGMMVIAPEKDGVTRRMPLVIASDGKLFPSISMEILRIAAGDVSFQMKTGIAGVEKLRIPKYKMIDTDANGNIWLDFKWKTPVYALHEKLPDLTGKIVILSMTASGLESVVSTPVGNIHSHDLIAASLATMMTGRNITRPFWTDLAELAASGVGALILTIVVLTMAWYFGAVLLPIFLVGSFYGSSYLFTEY
;
A
#
# COMPACT_ATOMS: atom_id res chain seq x y z
N MET A 1 12.69 33.15 40.29
CA MET A 1 11.27 33.11 39.89
C MET A 1 11.06 33.35 38.39
N LYS A 2 11.47 34.50 37.80
CA LYS A 2 11.20 34.79 36.38
C LYS A 2 11.69 33.71 35.40
N LYS A 3 12.87 33.12 35.58
CA LYS A 3 13.41 32.07 34.69
C LYS A 3 12.54 30.78 34.68
N TRP A 4 12.05 30.36 35.84
CA TRP A 4 11.15 29.18 35.94
C TRP A 4 9.79 29.39 35.30
N ILE A 5 9.24 30.62 35.39
CA ILE A 5 7.98 30.98 34.75
C ILE A 5 8.13 30.92 33.21
N ILE A 6 9.24 31.46 32.68
CA ILE A 6 9.55 31.42 31.25
C ILE A 6 9.68 29.96 30.78
N SER A 7 10.41 29.13 31.55
CA SER A 7 10.57 27.71 31.21
C SER A 7 9.25 26.93 31.21
N LEU A 8 8.38 27.18 32.21
CA LEU A 8 7.06 26.57 32.25
C LEU A 8 6.24 26.96 31.01
N PHE A 9 6.29 28.22 30.60
CA PHE A 9 5.61 28.74 29.43
C PHE A 9 6.12 28.05 28.14
N VAL A 10 7.45 27.86 28.00
CA VAL A 10 8.05 27.13 26.87
C VAL A 10 7.60 25.67 26.85
N ILE A 11 7.57 24.98 27.99
CA ILE A 11 7.07 23.60 28.08
C ILE A 11 5.62 23.52 27.63
N LEU A 12 4.76 24.44 28.11
CA LEU A 12 3.35 24.49 27.70
C LEU A 12 3.18 24.75 26.20
N ILE A 13 4.01 25.61 25.60
CA ILE A 13 4.01 25.84 24.16
C ILE A 13 4.40 24.56 23.40
N LEU A 14 5.46 23.87 23.82
CA LEU A 14 5.91 22.63 23.18
C LEU A 14 4.85 21.51 23.28
N CYS A 15 4.23 21.34 24.46
CA CYS A 15 3.13 20.41 24.64
C CYS A 15 1.89 20.81 23.79
N GLY A 16 1.59 22.12 23.73
CA GLY A 16 0.50 22.64 22.89
C GLY A 16 0.76 22.42 21.39
N LEU A 17 1.98 22.65 20.93
CA LEU A 17 2.39 22.33 19.55
C LEU A 17 2.27 20.83 19.24
N ARG A 18 2.66 19.99 20.20
CA ARG A 18 2.51 18.52 20.03
C ARG A 18 1.03 18.11 19.97
N PHE A 19 0.19 18.72 20.81
CA PHE A 19 -1.26 18.46 20.82
C PHE A 19 -1.97 18.96 19.55
N ALA A 20 -1.58 20.13 19.05
CA ALA A 20 -2.11 20.72 17.83
C ALA A 20 -1.69 19.98 16.56
N ASP A 21 -0.63 19.15 16.64
CA ASP A 21 -0.05 18.35 15.58
C ASP A 21 0.00 19.08 14.21
N PRO A 22 0.68 20.24 14.14
CA PRO A 22 0.68 21.03 12.92
C PRO A 22 1.39 20.27 11.77
N TRP A 23 0.98 20.53 10.54
CA TRP A 23 1.40 19.82 9.33
C TRP A 23 2.92 19.66 9.16
N PHE A 24 3.71 20.62 9.64
CA PHE A 24 5.18 20.54 9.53
C PHE A 24 5.80 19.49 10.48
N LEU A 25 5.20 19.26 11.65
CA LEU A 25 5.62 18.17 12.55
C LEU A 25 5.28 16.80 11.96
N ASP A 26 4.12 16.68 11.35
CA ASP A 26 3.73 15.47 10.62
C ASP A 26 4.71 15.20 9.47
N MET A 27 5.11 16.22 8.69
CA MET A 27 6.14 16.08 7.66
C MET A 27 7.48 15.59 8.21
N VAL A 28 7.95 16.11 9.34
CA VAL A 28 9.21 15.64 9.97
C VAL A 28 9.09 14.18 10.37
N ARG A 29 7.95 13.79 10.96
CA ARG A 29 7.65 12.41 11.36
C ARG A 29 7.65 11.47 10.15
N LEU A 30 6.98 11.86 9.06
CA LEU A 30 6.96 11.10 7.82
C LEU A 30 8.37 10.96 7.20
N LYS A 31 9.20 11.99 7.24
CA LYS A 31 10.59 11.92 6.75
C LYS A 31 11.47 11.03 7.63
N ALA A 32 11.24 11.00 8.94
CA ALA A 32 11.93 10.06 9.83
C ALA A 32 11.50 8.61 9.49
N LEU A 33 10.22 8.36 9.27
CA LEU A 33 9.72 7.07 8.83
C LEU A 33 10.32 6.65 7.47
N ASP A 34 10.41 7.57 6.49
CA ASP A 34 11.07 7.32 5.21
C ASP A 34 12.52 6.87 5.40
N GLN A 35 13.24 7.54 6.31
CA GLN A 35 14.63 7.19 6.60
C GLN A 35 14.75 5.80 7.24
N HIS A 36 13.82 5.44 8.15
CA HIS A 36 13.79 4.09 8.72
C HIS A 36 13.50 3.04 7.64
N GLN A 37 12.57 3.30 6.73
CA GLN A 37 12.28 2.41 5.59
C GLN A 37 13.51 2.19 4.69
N ARG A 38 14.28 3.25 4.41
CA ARG A 38 15.52 3.18 3.60
C ARG A 38 16.62 2.38 4.25
N ASN A 39 16.71 2.46 5.57
CA ASN A 39 17.76 1.79 6.34
C ASN A 39 17.50 0.30 6.56
N GLN A 40 16.31 -0.20 6.20
CA GLN A 40 15.99 -1.62 6.34
C GLN A 40 16.79 -2.49 5.37
N VAL A 41 17.20 -3.66 5.84
CA VAL A 41 17.81 -4.69 5.00
C VAL A 41 16.74 -5.30 4.10
N SER A 42 16.98 -5.30 2.80
CA SER A 42 16.07 -5.91 1.83
C SER A 42 15.99 -7.42 2.02
N MET A 43 14.77 -7.95 1.99
CA MET A 43 14.47 -9.38 2.11
C MET A 43 13.71 -9.89 0.90
N ASN A 44 14.03 -11.09 0.44
CA ASN A 44 13.33 -11.69 -0.69
C ASN A 44 12.07 -12.43 -0.23
N LEU A 45 10.96 -12.19 -0.94
CA LEU A 45 9.72 -12.93 -0.74
C LEU A 45 9.59 -13.99 -1.84
N SER A 46 9.73 -15.26 -1.44
CA SER A 46 9.76 -16.41 -2.37
C SER A 46 8.41 -16.73 -3.00
N ASN A 47 7.31 -16.34 -2.36
CA ASN A 47 5.95 -16.67 -2.78
C ASN A 47 5.40 -15.73 -3.87
N LEU A 48 6.10 -14.64 -4.16
CA LEU A 48 5.78 -13.69 -5.21
C LEU A 48 6.84 -13.70 -6.30
N ALA A 49 6.42 -13.38 -7.52
CA ALA A 49 7.32 -13.10 -8.64
C ALA A 49 6.72 -12.01 -9.52
N THR A 50 7.56 -11.20 -10.13
CA THR A 50 7.16 -10.22 -11.13
C THR A 50 7.67 -10.68 -12.49
N VAL A 51 6.80 -10.64 -13.50
CA VAL A 51 7.18 -10.91 -14.88
C VAL A 51 6.91 -9.68 -15.73
N GLU A 52 7.96 -9.14 -16.33
CA GLU A 52 7.93 -7.83 -16.98
C GLU A 52 7.68 -7.90 -18.48
N ILE A 53 6.80 -7.03 -18.96
CA ILE A 53 6.69 -6.62 -20.35
C ILE A 53 7.56 -5.37 -20.51
N ASN A 54 8.84 -5.58 -20.78
CA ASN A 54 9.83 -4.54 -20.99
C ASN A 54 10.02 -4.22 -22.48
N ASN A 55 10.90 -3.29 -22.83
CA ASN A 55 11.18 -2.89 -24.21
C ASN A 55 11.60 -4.06 -25.09
N GLN A 56 12.39 -5.01 -24.58
CA GLN A 56 12.81 -6.19 -25.35
C GLN A 56 11.64 -7.15 -25.59
N THR A 57 10.76 -7.28 -24.59
CA THR A 57 9.52 -8.07 -24.74
C THR A 57 8.65 -7.51 -25.87
N ILE A 58 8.48 -6.18 -25.92
CA ILE A 58 7.71 -5.54 -27.00
C ILE A 58 8.35 -5.73 -28.36
N ARG A 59 9.69 -5.61 -28.45
CA ARG A 59 10.41 -5.85 -29.72
C ARG A 59 10.23 -7.29 -30.23
N LYS A 60 10.22 -8.29 -29.33
CA LYS A 60 10.09 -9.70 -29.69
C LYS A 60 8.65 -10.16 -29.91
N LEU A 61 7.71 -9.67 -29.09
CA LEU A 61 6.33 -10.11 -29.11
C LEU A 61 5.38 -9.16 -29.86
N GLY A 62 5.89 -8.03 -30.36
CA GLY A 62 5.13 -7.02 -31.11
C GLY A 62 4.64 -5.86 -30.28
N GLN A 63 4.25 -4.80 -30.98
CA GLN A 63 3.85 -3.51 -30.41
C GLN A 63 2.65 -3.61 -29.46
N TRP A 64 2.71 -2.88 -28.35
CA TRP A 64 1.62 -2.67 -27.43
C TRP A 64 0.67 -1.55 -27.94
N PRO A 65 -0.65 -1.60 -27.68
CA PRO A 65 -1.36 -2.63 -26.91
C PRO A 65 -1.62 -3.91 -27.70
N TRP A 66 -1.39 -5.05 -27.03
CA TRP A 66 -1.65 -6.36 -27.61
C TRP A 66 -3.15 -6.66 -27.73
N ASP A 67 -3.52 -7.48 -28.75
CA ASP A 67 -4.83 -8.07 -28.82
C ASP A 67 -5.10 -9.01 -27.62
N ARG A 68 -6.37 -9.24 -27.31
CA ARG A 68 -6.78 -10.06 -26.16
C ARG A 68 -6.30 -11.52 -26.26
N ASN A 69 -6.16 -12.05 -27.46
CA ASN A 69 -5.65 -13.41 -27.65
C ASN A 69 -4.17 -13.50 -27.27
N ARG A 70 -3.36 -12.47 -27.58
CA ARG A 70 -1.96 -12.43 -27.17
C ARG A 70 -1.83 -12.32 -25.66
N VAL A 71 -2.61 -11.48 -25.01
CA VAL A 71 -2.67 -11.39 -23.55
C VAL A 71 -3.03 -12.74 -22.94
N ALA A 72 -4.08 -13.40 -23.46
CA ALA A 72 -4.50 -14.73 -23.03
C ALA A 72 -3.38 -15.77 -23.11
N ASN A 73 -2.62 -15.77 -24.22
CA ASN A 73 -1.50 -16.68 -24.42
C ASN A 73 -0.36 -16.44 -23.41
N GLN A 74 -0.11 -15.17 -23.03
CA GLN A 74 0.89 -14.89 -21.99
C GLN A 74 0.42 -15.37 -20.61
N ILE A 75 -0.87 -15.21 -20.28
CA ILE A 75 -1.42 -15.76 -19.05
C ILE A 75 -1.25 -17.29 -19.02
N ILE A 76 -1.58 -17.98 -20.12
CA ILE A 76 -1.39 -19.43 -20.24
C ILE A 76 0.09 -19.81 -20.05
N LYS A 77 1.03 -19.07 -20.65
CA LYS A 77 2.47 -19.29 -20.50
C LYS A 77 2.91 -19.22 -19.02
N LEU A 78 2.37 -18.27 -18.25
CA LEU A 78 2.67 -18.14 -16.82
C LEU A 78 2.14 -19.33 -16.00
N TYR A 79 0.93 -19.83 -16.32
CA TYR A 79 0.40 -21.04 -15.69
C TYR A 79 1.18 -22.30 -16.08
N GLN A 80 1.62 -22.41 -17.32
CA GLN A 80 2.48 -23.50 -17.76
C GLN A 80 3.85 -23.50 -17.05
N ALA A 81 4.32 -22.34 -16.62
CA ALA A 81 5.50 -22.21 -15.78
C ALA A 81 5.25 -22.50 -14.28
N GLY A 82 4.02 -22.85 -13.90
CA GLY A 82 3.65 -23.27 -12.54
C GLY A 82 3.00 -22.19 -11.67
N ALA A 83 2.69 -20.98 -12.20
CA ALA A 83 2.04 -19.93 -11.41
C ALA A 83 0.75 -20.44 -10.76
N SER A 84 0.54 -20.14 -9.48
CA SER A 84 -0.71 -20.46 -8.76
C SER A 84 -1.80 -19.43 -9.00
N ILE A 85 -1.42 -18.14 -9.06
CA ILE A 85 -2.31 -17.02 -9.36
C ILE A 85 -1.55 -16.09 -10.30
N VAL A 86 -2.21 -15.60 -11.34
CA VAL A 86 -1.66 -14.57 -12.23
C VAL A 86 -2.41 -13.27 -12.01
N VAL A 87 -1.66 -12.20 -11.74
CA VAL A 87 -2.18 -10.86 -11.57
C VAL A 87 -1.87 -10.06 -12.82
N VAL A 88 -2.92 -9.56 -13.47
CA VAL A 88 -2.84 -8.75 -14.68
C VAL A 88 -3.41 -7.36 -14.36
N PRO A 89 -2.58 -6.44 -13.82
CA PRO A 89 -3.04 -5.11 -13.40
C PRO A 89 -3.24 -4.21 -14.63
N ILE A 90 -4.12 -4.65 -15.51
CA ILE A 90 -4.49 -3.97 -16.76
C ILE A 90 -6.00 -3.74 -16.76
N LEU A 91 -6.41 -2.57 -17.19
CA LEU A 91 -7.80 -2.22 -17.40
C LEU A 91 -8.25 -2.67 -18.80
N PHE A 92 -9.35 -3.40 -18.87
CA PHE A 92 -9.98 -3.87 -20.09
C PHE A 92 -11.34 -3.17 -20.30
N ALA A 93 -11.33 -1.83 -20.30
CA ALA A 93 -12.56 -1.02 -20.35
C ALA A 93 -13.26 -1.01 -21.72
N ASP A 94 -12.51 -1.23 -22.80
CA ASP A 94 -13.02 -1.17 -24.15
C ASP A 94 -12.96 -2.55 -24.82
N PRO A 95 -13.88 -2.84 -25.77
CA PRO A 95 -13.80 -4.03 -26.61
C PRO A 95 -12.46 -4.10 -27.36
N ASP A 96 -11.97 -5.31 -27.56
CA ASP A 96 -10.75 -5.52 -28.34
C ASP A 96 -10.96 -5.09 -29.80
N ARG A 97 -10.08 -4.23 -30.28
CA ARG A 97 -10.11 -3.73 -31.69
C ARG A 97 -10.05 -4.83 -32.73
N PHE A 98 -9.57 -6.02 -32.37
CA PHE A 98 -9.50 -7.21 -33.23
C PHE A 98 -10.59 -8.24 -32.92
N GLY A 99 -11.53 -7.94 -32.02
CA GLY A 99 -12.64 -8.81 -31.65
C GLY A 99 -12.23 -10.11 -30.94
N LYS A 100 -11.12 -10.08 -30.18
CA LYS A 100 -10.57 -11.27 -29.52
C LYS A 100 -10.93 -11.39 -28.03
N ASP A 101 -11.91 -10.65 -27.55
CA ASP A 101 -12.35 -10.69 -26.15
C ASP A 101 -12.71 -12.09 -25.67
N ASP A 102 -13.33 -12.93 -26.57
CA ASP A 102 -13.66 -14.30 -26.24
C ASP A 102 -12.44 -15.18 -25.91
N ALA A 103 -11.29 -14.90 -26.51
CA ALA A 103 -10.07 -15.63 -26.22
C ALA A 103 -9.61 -15.37 -24.78
N LEU A 104 -9.60 -14.10 -24.36
CA LEU A 104 -9.24 -13.72 -22.99
C LEU A 104 -10.28 -14.22 -21.99
N ALA A 105 -11.58 -14.05 -22.29
CA ALA A 105 -12.67 -14.50 -21.42
C ALA A 105 -12.60 -16.00 -21.12
N ARG A 106 -12.30 -16.83 -22.12
CA ARG A 106 -12.12 -18.29 -21.92
C ARG A 106 -10.97 -18.62 -20.98
N VAL A 107 -9.87 -17.90 -21.03
CA VAL A 107 -8.71 -18.12 -20.14
C VAL A 107 -9.05 -17.67 -18.72
N LEU A 108 -9.61 -16.47 -18.55
CA LEU A 108 -10.00 -15.93 -17.26
C LEU A 108 -10.99 -16.84 -16.52
N LYS A 109 -11.94 -17.42 -17.23
CA LYS A 109 -12.91 -18.36 -16.65
C LYS A 109 -12.29 -19.64 -16.10
N LYS A 110 -11.16 -20.07 -16.68
CA LYS A 110 -10.51 -21.35 -16.35
C LYS A 110 -9.33 -21.21 -15.39
N THR A 111 -8.90 -19.98 -15.11
CA THR A 111 -7.66 -19.73 -14.37
C THR A 111 -7.90 -18.73 -13.23
N PRO A 112 -7.26 -18.91 -12.06
CA PRO A 112 -7.37 -17.97 -10.94
C PRO A 112 -6.61 -16.66 -11.24
N THR A 113 -7.08 -15.93 -12.25
CA THR A 113 -6.47 -14.66 -12.69
C THR A 113 -7.20 -13.47 -12.09
N VAL A 114 -6.42 -12.52 -11.57
CA VAL A 114 -6.90 -11.24 -11.01
C VAL A 114 -6.60 -10.13 -12.00
N ILE A 115 -7.62 -9.37 -12.40
CA ILE A 115 -7.50 -8.22 -13.29
C ILE A 115 -7.82 -6.91 -12.57
N GLY A 116 -7.53 -5.77 -13.22
CA GLY A 116 -7.68 -4.45 -12.61
C GLY A 116 -8.93 -3.70 -13.01
N GLN A 117 -9.37 -2.82 -12.11
CA GLN A 117 -10.29 -1.70 -12.34
C GLN A 117 -9.73 -0.45 -11.66
N ILE A 118 -10.14 0.75 -12.07
CA ILE A 118 -9.60 2.01 -11.58
C ILE A 118 -10.70 2.94 -11.06
N PRO A 119 -10.39 3.81 -10.08
CA PRO A 119 -11.31 4.89 -9.72
C PRO A 119 -11.40 5.92 -10.85
N SER A 120 -12.53 6.61 -10.94
CA SER A 120 -12.77 7.68 -11.92
C SER A 120 -13.29 8.93 -11.24
N ASN A 121 -12.91 10.08 -11.77
CA ASN A 121 -13.48 11.36 -11.40
C ASN A 121 -14.81 11.63 -12.10
N ASP A 122 -15.13 10.85 -13.13
CA ASP A 122 -16.43 10.90 -13.80
C ASP A 122 -17.42 9.98 -13.08
N LYS A 123 -18.71 10.31 -13.16
CA LYS A 123 -19.78 9.50 -12.55
C LYS A 123 -20.06 8.17 -13.28
N SER A 124 -19.21 7.77 -14.23
CA SER A 124 -19.30 6.46 -14.87
C SER A 124 -19.04 5.35 -13.86
N ASN A 125 -19.92 4.39 -13.74
CA ASN A 125 -19.77 3.27 -12.81
C ASN A 125 -19.98 1.94 -13.54
N THR A 126 -18.92 1.47 -14.20
CA THR A 126 -18.85 0.15 -14.83
C THR A 126 -18.06 -0.85 -13.97
N GLY A 127 -17.74 -0.46 -12.73
CA GLY A 127 -16.95 -1.26 -11.81
C GLY A 127 -17.63 -2.54 -11.37
N VAL A 128 -16.83 -3.58 -11.18
CA VAL A 128 -17.29 -4.86 -10.64
C VAL A 128 -17.30 -4.78 -9.12
N VAL A 129 -18.48 -4.86 -8.54
CA VAL A 129 -18.68 -4.86 -7.09
C VAL A 129 -18.53 -6.28 -6.56
N ARG A 130 -17.69 -6.44 -5.52
CA ARG A 130 -17.68 -7.65 -4.69
C ARG A 130 -18.33 -7.31 -3.35
N GLY A 131 -19.08 -8.23 -2.81
CA GLY A 131 -19.76 -8.02 -1.53
C GLY A 131 -18.74 -7.86 -0.39
N VAL A 132 -18.76 -6.71 0.26
CA VAL A 132 -18.04 -6.44 1.51
C VAL A 132 -19.08 -6.34 2.60
N ALA A 133 -19.07 -7.29 3.55
CA ALA A 133 -19.93 -7.21 4.73
C ALA A 133 -19.33 -6.19 5.72
N THR A 134 -20.11 -5.22 6.12
CA THR A 134 -19.69 -4.20 7.08
C THR A 134 -20.28 -4.48 8.46
N VAL A 135 -19.48 -4.32 9.51
CA VAL A 135 -19.86 -4.54 10.91
C VAL A 135 -19.38 -3.36 11.74
N GLY A 136 -20.26 -2.82 12.57
CA GLY A 136 -19.98 -1.69 13.46
C GLY A 136 -20.56 -0.38 12.94
N GLU A 137 -19.83 0.71 13.10
CA GLU A 137 -20.26 2.07 12.80
C GLU A 137 -20.27 2.39 11.31
N ASP A 138 -20.83 3.54 10.93
CA ASP A 138 -20.85 4.00 9.54
C ASP A 138 -19.43 4.21 8.99
N TRP A 139 -19.13 3.54 7.90
CA TRP A 139 -17.84 3.61 7.23
C TRP A 139 -17.71 4.78 6.25
N GLN A 140 -18.84 5.38 5.84
CA GLN A 140 -18.85 6.37 4.76
C GLN A 140 -17.99 7.61 5.02
N PRO A 141 -17.84 8.15 6.23
CA PRO A 141 -16.99 9.30 6.49
C PRO A 141 -15.48 9.00 6.35
N TRP A 142 -15.10 7.74 6.40
CA TRP A 142 -13.70 7.32 6.56
C TRP A 142 -13.05 6.81 5.29
N VAL A 143 -13.78 6.02 4.51
CA VAL A 143 -13.24 5.38 3.28
C VAL A 143 -13.14 6.41 2.16
N TYR A 144 -12.04 6.36 1.38
CA TYR A 144 -11.88 7.21 0.21
C TYR A 144 -13.02 7.01 -0.78
N ARG A 145 -13.64 8.11 -1.20
CA ARG A 145 -14.78 8.11 -2.12
C ARG A 145 -14.40 8.71 -3.45
N TYR A 146 -14.80 8.02 -4.51
CA TYR A 146 -14.63 8.47 -5.88
C TYR A 146 -16.00 8.61 -6.56
N PRO A 147 -16.17 9.58 -7.49
CA PRO A 147 -17.42 9.77 -8.21
C PRO A 147 -17.85 8.54 -9.02
N GLY A 148 -16.87 7.78 -9.55
CA GLY A 148 -17.13 6.61 -10.35
C GLY A 148 -16.00 5.58 -10.30
N VAL A 149 -16.23 4.46 -11.00
CA VAL A 149 -15.27 3.38 -11.22
C VAL A 149 -15.35 2.93 -12.66
N VAL A 150 -14.20 2.82 -13.32
CA VAL A 150 -14.09 2.20 -14.64
C VAL A 150 -13.60 0.77 -14.46
N GLY A 151 -14.46 -0.18 -14.80
CA GLY A 151 -14.18 -1.61 -14.80
C GLY A 151 -13.96 -2.19 -16.19
N PRO A 152 -13.68 -3.47 -16.28
CA PRO A 152 -13.60 -4.19 -17.55
C PRO A 152 -14.99 -4.29 -18.22
N ILE A 153 -15.00 -4.49 -19.54
CA ILE A 153 -16.25 -4.77 -20.29
C ILE A 153 -16.98 -5.98 -19.68
N PRO A 154 -18.33 -6.05 -19.78
CA PRO A 154 -19.12 -7.08 -19.11
C PRO A 154 -18.63 -8.50 -19.39
N LYS A 155 -18.32 -8.84 -20.65
CA LYS A 155 -17.81 -10.16 -21.04
C LYS A 155 -16.55 -10.57 -20.28
N ILE A 156 -15.61 -9.65 -20.06
CA ILE A 156 -14.38 -9.88 -19.32
C ILE A 156 -14.65 -9.91 -17.81
N ALA A 157 -15.48 -8.98 -17.32
CA ALA A 157 -15.88 -8.90 -15.92
C ALA A 157 -16.54 -10.19 -15.41
N GLU A 158 -17.48 -10.75 -16.18
CA GLU A 158 -18.20 -11.98 -15.85
C GLU A 158 -17.30 -13.23 -15.92
N SER A 159 -16.26 -13.18 -16.73
CA SER A 159 -15.31 -14.28 -16.89
C SER A 159 -14.18 -14.26 -15.87
N ALA A 160 -13.87 -13.12 -15.27
CA ALA A 160 -12.78 -12.98 -14.32
C ALA A 160 -13.13 -13.54 -12.94
N ASN A 161 -12.22 -14.30 -12.35
CA ASN A 161 -12.38 -14.81 -10.98
C ASN A 161 -12.30 -13.68 -9.94
N ALA A 162 -11.52 -12.65 -10.24
CA ALA A 162 -11.40 -11.46 -9.40
C ALA A 162 -11.11 -10.21 -10.23
N VAL A 163 -11.72 -9.10 -9.82
CA VAL A 163 -11.46 -7.75 -10.34
C VAL A 163 -11.18 -6.85 -9.15
N GLY A 164 -9.95 -6.35 -9.05
CA GLY A 164 -9.52 -5.56 -7.92
C GLY A 164 -9.21 -4.11 -8.27
N MET A 165 -9.39 -3.22 -7.30
CA MET A 165 -9.14 -1.79 -7.47
C MET A 165 -7.64 -1.50 -7.53
N MET A 166 -7.21 -0.87 -8.61
CA MET A 166 -5.87 -0.32 -8.76
C MET A 166 -5.91 1.16 -8.37
N VAL A 167 -5.59 1.45 -7.13
CA VAL A 167 -5.60 2.81 -6.59
C VAL A 167 -4.25 3.14 -5.99
N ILE A 168 -3.76 4.34 -6.30
CA ILE A 168 -2.58 4.93 -5.69
C ILE A 168 -3.04 6.20 -4.98
N ALA A 169 -2.73 6.29 -3.69
CA ALA A 169 -3.10 7.43 -2.85
C ALA A 169 -1.83 8.08 -2.27
N PRO A 170 -1.14 8.94 -3.03
CA PRO A 170 0.01 9.67 -2.52
C PRO A 170 -0.41 10.63 -1.41
N GLU A 171 0.48 10.83 -0.46
CA GLU A 171 0.29 11.82 0.60
C GLU A 171 0.50 13.25 0.08
N LYS A 172 0.30 14.26 0.91
CA LYS A 172 0.38 15.68 0.51
C LYS A 172 1.75 16.08 -0.07
N ASP A 173 2.80 15.34 0.28
CA ASP A 173 4.17 15.54 -0.25
C ASP A 173 4.45 14.74 -1.54
N GLY A 174 3.43 14.08 -2.11
CA GLY A 174 3.54 13.28 -3.32
C GLY A 174 4.15 11.89 -3.11
N VAL A 175 4.50 11.52 -1.87
CA VAL A 175 5.10 10.21 -1.55
C VAL A 175 4.03 9.21 -1.15
N THR A 176 4.05 8.03 -1.75
CA THR A 176 3.12 6.94 -1.43
C THR A 176 3.73 6.04 -0.37
N ARG A 177 3.17 6.10 0.84
CA ARG A 177 3.58 5.27 2.00
C ARG A 177 2.53 4.26 2.40
N ARG A 178 1.28 4.54 2.02
CA ARG A 178 0.11 3.74 2.37
C ARG A 178 -0.64 3.34 1.11
N MET A 179 -1.38 2.24 1.21
CA MET A 179 -2.26 1.78 0.13
C MET A 179 -3.66 1.51 0.67
N PRO A 180 -4.70 2.11 0.05
CA PRO A 180 -6.07 1.78 0.40
C PRO A 180 -6.37 0.31 0.12
N LEU A 181 -6.92 -0.40 1.09
CA LEU A 181 -7.39 -1.78 0.91
C LEU A 181 -8.81 -1.82 0.36
N VAL A 182 -9.54 -0.74 0.54
CA VAL A 182 -10.91 -0.57 0.04
C VAL A 182 -11.15 0.89 -0.30
N ILE A 183 -11.92 1.13 -1.36
CA ILE A 183 -12.46 2.45 -1.70
C ILE A 183 -13.97 2.37 -1.88
N ALA A 184 -14.63 3.51 -1.92
CA ALA A 184 -16.06 3.60 -2.13
C ALA A 184 -16.43 4.39 -3.39
N SER A 185 -17.47 3.97 -4.06
CA SER A 185 -18.12 4.73 -5.14
C SER A 185 -19.61 4.38 -5.15
N ASP A 186 -20.46 5.38 -5.30
CA ASP A 186 -21.92 5.23 -5.37
C ASP A 186 -22.49 4.34 -4.23
N GLY A 187 -22.01 4.59 -3.00
CA GLY A 187 -22.43 3.83 -1.80
C GLY A 187 -21.97 2.37 -1.75
N LYS A 188 -21.13 1.94 -2.69
CA LYS A 188 -20.60 0.56 -2.78
C LYS A 188 -19.12 0.54 -2.45
N LEU A 189 -18.66 -0.57 -1.85
CA LEU A 189 -17.27 -0.79 -1.50
C LEU A 189 -16.57 -1.63 -2.58
N PHE A 190 -15.34 -1.23 -2.91
CA PHE A 190 -14.50 -1.87 -3.92
C PHE A 190 -13.15 -2.25 -3.28
N PRO A 191 -12.89 -3.55 -3.07
CA PRO A 191 -11.62 -4.02 -2.54
C PRO A 191 -10.45 -3.73 -3.48
N SER A 192 -9.27 -3.47 -2.93
CA SER A 192 -8.05 -3.31 -3.71
C SER A 192 -7.66 -4.61 -4.44
N ILE A 193 -6.84 -4.48 -5.47
CA ILE A 193 -6.33 -5.64 -6.21
C ILE A 193 -5.56 -6.58 -5.28
N SER A 194 -4.80 -6.06 -4.32
CA SER A 194 -4.08 -6.87 -3.34
C SER A 194 -5.01 -7.68 -2.42
N MET A 195 -6.15 -7.10 -2.02
CA MET A 195 -7.18 -7.82 -1.25
C MET A 195 -7.81 -8.94 -2.09
N GLU A 196 -8.12 -8.67 -3.36
CA GLU A 196 -8.68 -9.68 -4.27
C GLU A 196 -7.71 -10.85 -4.51
N ILE A 197 -6.41 -10.57 -4.63
CA ILE A 197 -5.37 -11.60 -4.77
C ILE A 197 -5.37 -12.52 -3.55
N LEU A 198 -5.36 -11.95 -2.34
CA LEU A 198 -5.38 -12.74 -1.10
C LEU A 198 -6.69 -13.50 -0.91
N ARG A 199 -7.83 -12.93 -1.31
CA ARG A 199 -9.12 -13.62 -1.28
C ARG A 199 -9.10 -14.88 -2.15
N ILE A 200 -8.61 -14.76 -3.39
CA ILE A 200 -8.46 -15.92 -4.30
C ILE A 200 -7.47 -16.94 -3.73
N ALA A 201 -6.32 -16.48 -3.20
CA ALA A 201 -5.32 -17.35 -2.58
C ALA A 201 -5.89 -18.14 -1.40
N ALA A 202 -6.79 -17.53 -0.62
CA ALA A 202 -7.47 -18.16 0.50
C ALA A 202 -8.66 -19.07 0.08
N GLY A 203 -9.07 -19.04 -1.18
CA GLY A 203 -10.29 -19.71 -1.65
C GLY A 203 -11.56 -19.15 -1.00
N ASP A 204 -11.59 -17.85 -0.69
CA ASP A 204 -12.71 -17.16 -0.06
C ASP A 204 -13.60 -16.46 -1.09
N VAL A 205 -14.84 -16.19 -0.70
CA VAL A 205 -15.85 -15.55 -1.57
C VAL A 205 -16.17 -14.12 -1.17
N SER A 206 -15.78 -13.68 0.04
CA SER A 206 -16.21 -12.42 0.63
C SER A 206 -15.12 -11.71 1.41
N PHE A 207 -15.40 -10.45 1.74
CA PHE A 207 -14.64 -9.61 2.66
C PHE A 207 -15.54 -9.15 3.80
N GLN A 208 -14.93 -8.89 4.94
CA GLN A 208 -15.57 -8.26 6.08
C GLN A 208 -14.78 -7.02 6.48
N MET A 209 -15.47 -5.92 6.74
CA MET A 209 -14.88 -4.68 7.24
C MET A 209 -15.48 -4.36 8.59
N LYS A 210 -14.62 -4.16 9.58
CA LYS A 210 -15.01 -3.70 10.90
C LYS A 210 -14.71 -2.22 11.05
N THR A 211 -15.72 -1.45 11.47
CA THR A 211 -15.64 -0.01 11.66
C THR A 211 -16.00 0.32 13.12
N GLY A 212 -15.18 1.14 13.75
CA GLY A 212 -15.45 1.70 15.07
C GLY A 212 -15.73 3.21 15.00
N ILE A 213 -15.84 3.84 16.16
CA ILE A 213 -16.10 5.29 16.31
C ILE A 213 -14.97 6.12 15.66
N ALA A 214 -13.74 5.61 15.65
CA ALA A 214 -12.55 6.30 15.12
C ALA A 214 -12.21 5.91 13.67
N GLY A 215 -13.11 5.21 12.96
CA GLY A 215 -12.93 4.81 11.56
C GLY A 215 -12.86 3.31 11.34
N VAL A 216 -12.28 2.94 10.21
CA VAL A 216 -12.04 1.54 9.85
C VAL A 216 -10.97 0.98 10.79
N GLU A 217 -11.24 -0.14 11.41
CA GLU A 217 -10.30 -0.81 12.30
C GLU A 217 -9.56 -1.94 11.58
N LYS A 218 -10.32 -2.78 10.88
CA LYS A 218 -9.81 -4.02 10.30
C LYS A 218 -10.57 -4.41 9.05
N LEU A 219 -9.84 -5.01 8.10
CA LEU A 219 -10.45 -5.82 7.05
C LEU A 219 -10.13 -7.30 7.29
N ARG A 220 -11.09 -8.17 7.02
CA ARG A 220 -10.97 -9.61 7.19
C ARG A 220 -11.26 -10.34 5.91
N ILE A 221 -10.41 -11.30 5.59
CA ILE A 221 -10.70 -12.38 4.65
C ILE A 221 -11.00 -13.60 5.53
N PRO A 222 -12.25 -14.10 5.60
CA PRO A 222 -12.68 -15.08 6.60
C PRO A 222 -11.81 -16.34 6.67
N LYS A 223 -11.39 -16.88 5.53
CA LYS A 223 -10.52 -18.08 5.45
C LYS A 223 -9.03 -17.78 5.54
N TYR A 224 -8.62 -16.51 5.73
CA TYR A 224 -7.22 -16.15 5.79
C TYR A 224 -6.88 -15.50 7.14
N LYS A 225 -7.08 -14.20 7.26
CA LYS A 225 -6.82 -13.45 8.51
C LYS A 225 -7.52 -12.10 8.56
N MET A 226 -7.42 -11.47 9.70
CA MET A 226 -7.71 -10.05 9.88
C MET A 226 -6.46 -9.22 9.57
N ILE A 227 -6.67 -8.10 8.91
CA ILE A 227 -5.65 -7.12 8.53
C ILE A 227 -6.01 -5.82 9.22
N ASP A 228 -5.13 -5.36 10.11
CA ASP A 228 -5.29 -4.07 10.77
C ASP A 228 -5.07 -2.94 9.77
N THR A 229 -5.85 -1.87 9.87
CA THR A 229 -5.80 -0.72 8.98
C THR A 229 -5.71 0.58 9.78
N ASP A 230 -5.38 1.67 9.10
CA ASP A 230 -5.67 2.99 9.66
C ASP A 230 -7.17 3.31 9.56
N ALA A 231 -7.57 4.46 10.13
CA ALA A 231 -8.97 4.90 10.16
C ALA A 231 -9.63 5.02 8.77
N ASN A 232 -8.85 5.14 7.71
CA ASN A 232 -9.33 5.26 6.34
C ASN A 232 -9.31 3.93 5.56
N GLY A 233 -8.96 2.82 6.22
CA GLY A 233 -8.87 1.52 5.58
C GLY A 233 -7.59 1.31 4.76
N ASN A 234 -6.51 2.03 5.08
CA ASN A 234 -5.22 1.86 4.44
C ASN A 234 -4.30 0.96 5.27
N ILE A 235 -3.33 0.36 4.60
CA ILE A 235 -2.16 -0.24 5.24
C ILE A 235 -0.91 0.60 4.97
N TRP A 236 -0.01 0.67 5.94
CA TRP A 236 1.34 1.16 5.75
C TRP A 236 2.16 0.10 5.02
N LEU A 237 2.88 0.50 3.97
CA LEU A 237 3.67 -0.42 3.17
C LEU A 237 5.06 -0.62 3.79
N ASP A 238 5.49 -1.88 3.89
CA ASP A 238 6.85 -2.27 4.25
C ASP A 238 7.64 -2.54 2.97
N PHE A 239 8.53 -1.62 2.60
CA PHE A 239 9.29 -1.65 1.33
C PHE A 239 10.56 -2.50 1.39
N LYS A 240 10.87 -3.17 2.49
CA LYS A 240 12.04 -4.06 2.57
C LYS A 240 11.92 -5.31 1.71
N TRP A 241 10.69 -5.71 1.37
CA TRP A 241 10.43 -6.91 0.61
C TRP A 241 10.69 -6.71 -0.88
N LYS A 242 11.52 -7.60 -1.45
CA LYS A 242 11.79 -7.64 -2.88
C LYS A 242 11.23 -8.92 -3.48
N THR A 243 10.73 -8.80 -4.70
CA THR A 243 10.27 -9.93 -5.50
C THR A 243 11.27 -10.23 -6.60
N PRO A 244 11.52 -11.51 -6.94
CA PRO A 244 12.29 -11.84 -8.10
C PRO A 244 11.59 -11.34 -9.38
N VAL A 245 12.38 -10.79 -10.30
CA VAL A 245 11.89 -10.17 -11.54
C VAL A 245 12.43 -10.94 -12.74
N TYR A 246 11.56 -11.26 -13.70
CA TYR A 246 11.86 -12.01 -14.92
C TYR A 246 11.28 -11.32 -16.14
N ALA A 247 11.96 -11.41 -17.28
CA ALA A 247 11.44 -10.85 -18.53
C ALA A 247 10.50 -11.86 -19.22
N LEU A 248 9.31 -11.42 -19.62
CA LEU A 248 8.30 -12.29 -20.24
C LEU A 248 8.76 -12.95 -21.55
N HIS A 249 9.66 -12.30 -22.30
CA HIS A 249 10.17 -12.81 -23.57
C HIS A 249 11.26 -13.89 -23.41
N GLU A 250 11.76 -14.11 -22.22
CA GLU A 250 12.77 -15.13 -21.90
C GLU A 250 12.13 -16.46 -21.51
N LYS A 251 12.98 -17.48 -21.30
CA LYS A 251 12.56 -18.74 -20.70
C LYS A 251 12.25 -18.46 -19.23
N LEU A 252 11.00 -18.62 -18.84
CA LEU A 252 10.58 -18.44 -17.47
C LEU A 252 11.17 -19.54 -16.58
N PRO A 253 11.55 -19.21 -15.33
CA PRO A 253 11.96 -20.21 -14.35
C PRO A 253 10.73 -21.01 -13.86
N ASP A 254 10.95 -21.95 -12.96
CA ASP A 254 9.86 -22.60 -12.23
C ASP A 254 9.15 -21.59 -11.33
N LEU A 255 7.87 -21.35 -11.59
CA LEU A 255 6.98 -20.45 -10.86
C LEU A 255 5.98 -21.23 -9.97
N THR A 256 6.24 -22.52 -9.72
CA THR A 256 5.31 -23.39 -8.98
C THR A 256 4.94 -22.78 -7.63
N GLY A 257 3.63 -22.65 -7.42
CA GLY A 257 3.04 -22.14 -6.19
C GLY A 257 3.14 -20.62 -5.99
N LYS A 258 3.75 -19.88 -6.91
CA LYS A 258 3.91 -18.43 -6.77
C LYS A 258 2.70 -17.65 -7.27
N ILE A 259 2.46 -16.51 -6.63
CA ILE A 259 1.62 -15.43 -7.18
C ILE A 259 2.49 -14.61 -8.13
N VAL A 260 2.09 -14.53 -9.39
CA VAL A 260 2.88 -13.86 -10.44
C VAL A 260 2.19 -12.58 -10.88
N ILE A 261 2.89 -11.45 -10.74
CA ILE A 261 2.41 -10.13 -11.18
C ILE A 261 2.98 -9.87 -12.58
N LEU A 262 2.10 -9.77 -13.58
CA LEU A 262 2.46 -9.35 -14.93
C LEU A 262 2.57 -7.83 -14.95
N SER A 263 3.77 -7.30 -15.12
CA SER A 263 4.06 -5.89 -15.02
C SER A 263 4.38 -5.23 -16.35
N MET A 264 4.16 -3.93 -16.45
CA MET A 264 4.49 -3.13 -17.62
C MET A 264 5.64 -2.18 -17.28
N THR A 265 6.83 -2.45 -17.82
CA THR A 265 8.04 -1.65 -17.56
C THR A 265 8.68 -1.10 -18.85
N ALA A 266 8.00 -1.27 -19.99
CA ALA A 266 8.45 -0.70 -21.24
C ALA A 266 8.33 0.83 -21.23
N SER A 267 9.32 1.53 -21.76
CA SER A 267 9.38 2.99 -21.83
C SER A 267 8.12 3.59 -22.46
N GLY A 268 7.53 4.55 -21.80
CA GLY A 268 6.28 5.20 -22.22
C GLY A 268 5.01 4.43 -21.87
N LEU A 269 5.10 3.23 -21.28
CA LEU A 269 3.98 2.44 -20.79
C LEU A 269 4.08 2.19 -19.28
N GLU A 270 5.22 2.47 -18.70
CA GLU A 270 5.48 2.34 -17.28
C GLU A 270 4.72 3.39 -16.46
N SER A 271 4.21 2.99 -15.31
CA SER A 271 3.69 3.90 -14.30
C SER A 271 4.65 3.90 -13.11
N VAL A 272 5.23 5.06 -12.82
CA VAL A 272 6.22 5.23 -11.75
C VAL A 272 5.63 6.03 -10.61
N VAL A 273 5.90 5.60 -9.39
CA VAL A 273 5.35 6.17 -8.15
C VAL A 273 6.49 6.52 -7.20
N SER A 274 6.42 7.71 -6.61
CA SER A 274 7.36 8.14 -5.59
C SER A 274 7.04 7.47 -4.25
N THR A 275 8.04 6.85 -3.63
CA THR A 275 7.93 6.12 -2.35
C THR A 275 9.07 6.49 -1.40
N PRO A 276 9.01 6.08 -0.11
CA PRO A 276 10.12 6.26 0.82
C PRO A 276 11.47 5.78 0.32
N VAL A 277 11.50 4.67 -0.43
CA VAL A 277 12.73 4.04 -0.94
C VAL A 277 13.12 4.53 -2.33
N GLY A 278 12.49 5.57 -2.84
CA GLY A 278 12.71 6.13 -4.17
C GLY A 278 11.55 5.87 -5.12
N ASN A 279 11.78 6.12 -6.39
CA ASN A 279 10.78 5.87 -7.42
C ASN A 279 10.76 4.38 -7.77
N ILE A 280 9.57 3.78 -7.73
CA ILE A 280 9.33 2.38 -8.10
C ILE A 280 8.19 2.29 -9.12
N HIS A 281 8.06 1.17 -9.79
CA HIS A 281 6.93 0.95 -10.68
C HIS A 281 5.64 0.69 -9.88
N SER A 282 4.49 1.07 -10.43
CA SER A 282 3.19 0.93 -9.75
C SER A 282 2.84 -0.52 -9.36
N HIS A 283 3.31 -1.51 -10.11
CA HIS A 283 3.12 -2.92 -9.77
C HIS A 283 3.95 -3.36 -8.55
N ASP A 284 5.06 -2.70 -8.25
CA ASP A 284 5.83 -2.96 -7.03
C ASP A 284 5.07 -2.54 -5.78
N LEU A 285 4.15 -1.56 -5.88
CA LEU A 285 3.22 -1.25 -4.78
C LEU A 285 2.27 -2.41 -4.49
N ILE A 286 1.79 -3.11 -5.53
CA ILE A 286 0.96 -4.30 -5.36
C ILE A 286 1.78 -5.39 -4.64
N ALA A 287 3.03 -5.60 -5.08
CA ALA A 287 3.93 -6.56 -4.45
C ALA A 287 4.23 -6.18 -2.98
N ALA A 288 4.53 -4.92 -2.69
CA ALA A 288 4.77 -4.42 -1.33
C ALA A 288 3.53 -4.56 -0.44
N SER A 289 2.34 -4.24 -0.98
CA SER A 289 1.07 -4.42 -0.27
C SER A 289 0.79 -5.88 0.08
N LEU A 290 1.00 -6.80 -0.88
CA LEU A 290 0.87 -8.24 -0.65
C LEU A 290 1.88 -8.72 0.39
N ALA A 291 3.14 -8.34 0.26
CA ALA A 291 4.20 -8.70 1.18
C ALA A 291 3.88 -8.25 2.61
N THR A 292 3.46 -6.99 2.79
CA THR A 292 3.05 -6.44 4.08
C THR A 292 1.91 -7.24 4.69
N MET A 293 0.86 -7.53 3.91
CA MET A 293 -0.28 -8.30 4.39
C MET A 293 0.08 -9.76 4.68
N MET A 294 0.85 -10.43 3.83
CA MET A 294 1.22 -11.84 3.99
C MET A 294 2.12 -12.07 5.20
N THR A 295 3.09 -11.20 5.41
CA THR A 295 4.02 -11.29 6.55
C THR A 295 3.39 -10.84 7.86
N GLY A 296 2.29 -10.10 7.81
CA GLY A 296 1.62 -9.54 8.98
C GLY A 296 2.37 -8.38 9.63
N ARG A 297 3.41 -7.89 8.97
CA ARG A 297 4.23 -6.78 9.48
C ARG A 297 3.62 -5.44 9.06
N ASN A 298 2.44 -5.19 9.59
CA ASN A 298 1.76 -3.91 9.44
C ASN A 298 2.43 -2.88 10.36
N ILE A 299 2.90 -1.80 9.79
CA ILE A 299 3.34 -0.65 10.59
C ILE A 299 2.07 -0.04 11.16
N THR A 300 1.83 -0.24 12.45
CA THR A 300 0.67 0.31 13.15
C THR A 300 1.13 1.35 14.15
N ARG A 301 0.32 2.38 14.32
CA ARG A 301 0.51 3.37 15.39
C ARG A 301 -0.54 3.11 16.46
N PRO A 302 -0.18 2.45 17.59
CA PRO A 302 -1.12 2.21 18.67
C PRO A 302 -1.69 3.53 19.23
N PHE A 303 -2.93 3.52 19.69
CA PHE A 303 -3.61 4.72 20.22
C PHE A 303 -2.90 5.38 21.41
N TRP A 304 -2.14 4.59 22.20
CA TRP A 304 -1.39 5.11 23.34
C TRP A 304 -0.11 5.87 22.94
N THR A 305 0.32 5.77 21.69
CA THR A 305 1.57 6.39 21.18
C THR A 305 1.54 7.90 21.32
N ASP A 306 0.38 8.54 21.05
CA ASP A 306 0.24 9.99 21.20
C ASP A 306 0.47 10.44 22.64
N LEU A 307 -0.07 9.69 23.60
CA LEU A 307 0.13 9.97 25.03
C LEU A 307 1.59 9.72 25.45
N ALA A 308 2.19 8.65 24.95
CA ALA A 308 3.60 8.34 25.23
C ALA A 308 4.56 9.40 24.66
N GLU A 309 4.32 9.85 23.43
CA GLU A 309 5.10 10.93 22.82
C GLU A 309 4.93 12.25 23.56
N LEU A 310 3.71 12.59 23.99
CA LEU A 310 3.45 13.78 24.79
C LEU A 310 4.18 13.71 26.14
N ALA A 311 4.10 12.57 26.83
CA ALA A 311 4.79 12.35 28.10
C ALA A 311 6.31 12.42 27.95
N ALA A 312 6.88 11.77 26.94
CA ALA A 312 8.31 11.81 26.63
C ALA A 312 8.79 13.24 26.31
N SER A 313 8.00 13.98 25.51
CA SER A 313 8.29 15.38 25.20
C SER A 313 8.26 16.28 26.45
N GLY A 314 7.27 16.10 27.32
CA GLY A 314 7.16 16.83 28.59
C GLY A 314 8.29 16.53 29.55
N VAL A 315 8.64 15.26 29.74
CA VAL A 315 9.76 14.82 30.59
C VAL A 315 11.09 15.32 30.03
N GLY A 316 11.32 15.19 28.72
CA GLY A 316 12.54 15.70 28.06
C GLY A 316 12.69 17.21 28.21
N ALA A 317 11.61 17.97 27.98
CA ALA A 317 11.60 19.41 28.17
C ALA A 317 11.89 19.83 29.65
N LEU A 318 11.33 19.08 30.62
CA LEU A 318 11.57 19.30 32.04
C LEU A 318 13.05 19.07 32.40
N ILE A 319 13.63 17.96 31.96
CA ILE A 319 15.06 17.63 32.18
C ILE A 319 15.94 18.72 31.58
N LEU A 320 15.73 19.09 30.32
CA LEU A 320 16.49 20.15 29.66
C LEU A 320 16.37 21.48 30.41
N THR A 321 15.17 21.83 30.88
CA THR A 321 14.92 23.03 31.69
C THR A 321 15.73 23.02 32.98
N ILE A 322 15.72 21.91 33.72
CA ILE A 322 16.49 21.79 34.98
C ILE A 322 17.99 21.96 34.68
N VAL A 323 18.51 21.29 33.67
CA VAL A 323 19.93 21.40 33.28
C VAL A 323 20.32 22.84 32.92
N VAL A 324 19.52 23.49 32.05
CA VAL A 324 19.82 24.88 31.62
C VAL A 324 19.71 25.90 32.77
N LEU A 325 18.84 25.66 33.76
CA LEU A 325 18.66 26.57 34.88
C LEU A 325 19.65 26.35 36.03
N THR A 326 20.12 25.11 36.22
CA THR A 326 21.00 24.74 37.36
C THR A 326 22.45 24.55 36.97
N MET A 327 22.75 24.25 35.71
CA MET A 327 24.11 24.01 35.21
C MET A 327 24.54 25.13 34.26
N ALA A 328 25.82 25.12 33.84
CA ALA A 328 26.29 26.06 32.84
C ALA A 328 25.65 25.81 31.48
N TRP A 329 25.35 26.86 30.72
CA TRP A 329 24.59 26.83 29.46
C TRP A 329 25.11 25.81 28.43
N TYR A 330 26.43 25.54 28.42
CA TYR A 330 27.03 24.58 27.48
C TYR A 330 26.61 23.12 27.73
N PHE A 331 26.20 22.76 28.96
CA PHE A 331 25.63 21.43 29.20
C PHE A 331 24.31 21.23 28.44
N GLY A 332 23.45 22.24 28.41
CA GLY A 332 22.22 22.19 27.60
C GLY A 332 22.51 22.10 26.10
N ALA A 333 23.54 22.85 25.64
CA ALA A 333 23.97 22.81 24.24
C ALA A 333 24.53 21.44 23.79
N VAL A 334 25.11 20.67 24.71
CA VAL A 334 25.59 19.29 24.42
C VAL A 334 24.49 18.26 24.58
N LEU A 335 23.66 18.38 25.60
CA LEU A 335 22.58 17.40 25.87
C LEU A 335 21.48 17.40 24.82
N LEU A 336 21.17 18.55 24.23
CA LEU A 336 20.11 18.64 23.19
C LEU A 336 20.43 17.77 21.96
N PRO A 337 21.60 17.88 21.31
CA PRO A 337 21.98 16.99 20.22
C PRO A 337 22.01 15.51 20.63
N ILE A 338 22.51 15.18 21.83
CA ILE A 338 22.53 13.79 22.33
C ILE A 338 21.10 13.25 22.45
N PHE A 339 20.17 14.04 22.99
CA PHE A 339 18.78 13.65 23.10
C PHE A 339 18.13 13.45 21.73
N LEU A 340 18.37 14.35 20.77
CA LEU A 340 17.83 14.22 19.39
C LEU A 340 18.38 12.97 18.68
N VAL A 341 19.69 12.75 18.76
CA VAL A 341 20.34 11.57 18.17
C VAL A 341 19.85 10.29 18.86
N GLY A 342 19.79 10.26 20.17
CA GLY A 342 19.29 9.13 20.95
C GLY A 342 17.83 8.81 20.64
N SER A 343 16.99 9.82 20.49
CA SER A 343 15.57 9.65 20.10
C SER A 343 15.43 9.06 18.69
N PHE A 344 16.27 9.52 17.75
CA PHE A 344 16.27 8.98 16.38
C PHE A 344 16.68 7.50 16.35
N TYR A 345 17.79 7.14 17.03
CA TYR A 345 18.23 5.74 17.09
C TYR A 345 17.27 4.85 17.89
N GLY A 346 16.70 5.36 18.97
CA GLY A 346 15.67 4.67 19.74
C GLY A 346 14.41 4.39 18.88
N SER A 347 13.97 5.38 18.13
CA SER A 347 12.86 5.22 17.18
C SER A 347 13.20 4.21 16.07
N SER A 348 14.45 4.25 15.55
CA SER A 348 14.91 3.28 14.54
C SER A 348 14.91 1.85 15.07
N TYR A 349 15.37 1.64 16.29
CA TYR A 349 15.36 0.34 16.95
C TYR A 349 13.93 -0.20 17.12
N LEU A 350 13.03 0.62 17.66
CA LEU A 350 11.62 0.25 17.81
C LEU A 350 10.98 -0.10 16.46
N PHE A 351 11.28 0.65 15.40
CA PHE A 351 10.77 0.40 14.07
C PHE A 351 11.27 -0.94 13.46
N THR A 352 12.47 -1.37 13.81
CA THR A 352 13.03 -2.65 13.28
C THR A 352 12.55 -3.87 14.04
N GLU A 353 12.30 -3.74 15.34
CA GLU A 353 11.92 -4.86 16.22
C GLU A 353 10.41 -5.10 16.27
N TYR A 354 9.62 -4.05 16.12
CA TYR A 354 8.15 -4.08 16.21
C TYR A 354 7.50 -3.66 14.89
#